data_4a0446a0ab6470fe7fd39c2b919edee0
#
_entry.id   4a0446a0ab6470fe7fd39c2b919edee0
#
_cell.length_a   1.000
_cell.length_b   1.000
_cell.length_c   1.000
_cell.angle_alpha   90.00
_cell.angle_beta   90.00
_cell.angle_gamma   90.00
#
_symmetry.space_group_name_H-M   'P 1'
#
loop_
_entity.id
_entity.type
_entity.pdbx_description
1 polymer ?
#
loop_
_entity_poly.entity_id
_entity_poly.type
_entity_poly.pdbx_seq_one_letter_code
_entity_poly.pdbx_strand_id
1 'polypeptide(L)'
;MRTTIFRSSLTAFVCTALFALATPAMAATVNMKADLKATSEVPPTDSKGTGSVTATFDTASKKLSWKGTVSGLSGPATAAHFHAGEAGKNGGVAVPIAGADKGSFEGSATLTDAQAEELMSGKWYVNVHTAANKGGEVRGQVTK
;
A
#
# COMPACT_ATOMS: atom_id res chain seq x y z
N MET A 1 -55.72 48.15 -44.52
CA MET A 1 -55.44 46.86 -43.83
C MET A 1 -54.03 46.43 -44.17
N ARG A 2 -53.11 46.49 -43.19
CA ARG A 2 -51.71 46.04 -43.34
C ARG A 2 -51.54 44.80 -42.53
N THR A 3 -51.29 43.65 -43.16
CA THR A 3 -51.08 42.35 -42.51
C THR A 3 -49.62 42.20 -42.20
N THR A 4 -49.25 42.15 -40.89
CA THR A 4 -47.89 41.94 -40.41
C THR A 4 -47.68 40.44 -40.22
N ILE A 5 -46.71 39.86 -40.96
CA ILE A 5 -46.32 38.46 -40.84
C ILE A 5 -45.22 38.37 -39.82
N PHE A 6 -45.52 37.72 -38.70
CA PHE A 6 -44.48 37.34 -37.67
C PHE A 6 -43.71 36.10 -38.14
N ARG A 7 -42.42 36.23 -38.37
CA ARG A 7 -41.52 35.11 -38.62
C ARG A 7 -40.92 34.68 -37.28
N SER A 8 -41.32 33.52 -36.77
CA SER A 8 -40.73 32.86 -35.62
C SER A 8 -39.46 32.12 -36.07
N SER A 9 -38.28 32.57 -35.63
CA SER A 9 -37.01 31.85 -35.79
C SER A 9 -36.87 30.81 -34.70
N LEU A 10 -36.90 29.54 -35.10
CA LEU A 10 -36.66 28.40 -34.22
C LEU A 10 -35.15 28.13 -34.16
N THR A 11 -34.50 28.52 -33.06
CA THR A 11 -33.08 28.27 -32.84
C THR A 11 -32.95 26.86 -32.27
N ALA A 12 -32.46 25.91 -33.06
CA ALA A 12 -32.16 24.57 -32.60
C ALA A 12 -30.84 24.57 -31.80
N PHE A 13 -30.92 24.27 -30.51
CA PHE A 13 -29.75 24.02 -29.66
C PHE A 13 -29.26 22.60 -29.90
N VAL A 14 -28.13 22.45 -30.57
CA VAL A 14 -27.43 21.16 -30.71
C VAL A 14 -26.58 20.93 -29.46
N CYS A 15 -27.09 20.10 -28.53
CA CYS A 15 -26.29 19.61 -27.41
C CYS A 15 -25.33 18.52 -27.90
N THR A 16 -24.07 18.88 -28.09
CA THR A 16 -22.96 17.91 -28.34
C THR A 16 -22.61 17.23 -27.04
N ALA A 17 -23.06 15.99 -26.82
CA ALA A 17 -22.64 15.18 -25.70
C ALA A 17 -21.19 14.71 -25.97
N LEU A 18 -20.22 15.25 -25.22
CA LEU A 18 -18.85 14.69 -25.17
C LEU A 18 -18.90 13.37 -24.43
N PHE A 19 -18.85 12.27 -25.13
CA PHE A 19 -18.55 10.96 -24.57
C PHE A 19 -17.04 10.91 -24.25
N ALA A 20 -16.67 11.07 -22.98
CA ALA A 20 -15.33 10.77 -22.51
C ALA A 20 -15.11 9.24 -22.61
N LEU A 21 -14.30 8.80 -23.56
CA LEU A 21 -13.83 7.42 -23.64
C LEU A 21 -12.89 7.18 -22.44
N ALA A 22 -13.39 6.50 -21.40
CA ALA A 22 -12.55 6.01 -20.33
C ALA A 22 -11.63 4.93 -20.90
N THR A 23 -10.35 5.23 -21.05
CA THR A 23 -9.33 4.22 -21.39
C THR A 23 -9.25 3.22 -20.23
N PRO A 24 -9.35 1.90 -20.49
CA PRO A 24 -9.17 0.91 -19.43
C PRO A 24 -7.75 1.07 -18.86
N ALA A 25 -7.66 1.26 -17.54
CA ALA A 25 -6.38 1.25 -16.85
C ALA A 25 -5.77 -0.16 -17.02
N MET A 26 -4.62 -0.24 -17.67
CA MET A 26 -3.89 -1.50 -17.83
C MET A 26 -3.47 -1.99 -16.43
N ALA A 27 -3.79 -3.25 -16.13
CA ALA A 27 -3.30 -3.91 -14.94
C ALA A 27 -1.77 -3.95 -14.96
N ALA A 28 -1.12 -3.45 -13.92
CA ALA A 28 0.32 -3.49 -13.78
C ALA A 28 0.67 -4.18 -12.46
N THR A 29 1.64 -5.11 -12.51
CA THR A 29 2.22 -5.71 -11.32
C THR A 29 3.44 -4.90 -10.91
N VAL A 30 3.46 -4.40 -9.69
CA VAL A 30 4.57 -3.66 -9.10
C VAL A 30 5.29 -4.56 -8.11
N ASN A 31 6.58 -4.80 -8.33
CA ASN A 31 7.44 -5.54 -7.42
C ASN A 31 7.96 -4.60 -6.33
N MET A 32 7.95 -5.06 -5.10
CA MET A 32 8.34 -4.29 -3.92
C MET A 32 9.19 -5.13 -2.98
N LYS A 33 9.97 -4.47 -2.14
CA LYS A 33 10.81 -5.12 -1.12
C LYS A 33 10.90 -4.27 0.14
N ALA A 34 11.25 -4.92 1.26
CA ALA A 34 11.64 -4.27 2.50
C ALA A 34 12.77 -5.08 3.15
N ASP A 35 13.87 -4.42 3.49
CA ASP A 35 14.99 -5.00 4.24
C ASP A 35 14.82 -4.63 5.72
N LEU A 36 14.57 -5.64 6.57
CA LEU A 36 14.25 -5.45 7.98
C LEU A 36 15.53 -5.39 8.81
N LYS A 37 15.71 -4.30 9.55
CA LYS A 37 16.87 -4.05 10.42
C LYS A 37 16.43 -3.42 11.73
N ALA A 38 17.14 -3.72 12.80
CA ALA A 38 16.97 -3.13 14.12
C ALA A 38 17.19 -1.60 14.12
N THR A 39 18.18 -1.15 13.35
CA THR A 39 18.52 0.27 13.20
C THR A 39 17.48 1.11 12.46
N SER A 40 16.54 0.46 11.78
CA SER A 40 15.45 1.12 11.05
C SER A 40 14.21 1.32 11.93
N GLU A 41 14.15 0.73 13.12
CA GLU A 41 13.06 0.97 14.07
C GLU A 41 13.08 2.40 14.63
N VAL A 42 11.92 2.84 15.13
CA VAL A 42 11.76 4.17 15.72
C VAL A 42 11.12 4.05 17.13
N PRO A 43 11.91 4.17 18.20
CA PRO A 43 13.37 4.33 18.21
C PRO A 43 14.12 3.06 17.75
N PRO A 44 15.38 3.16 17.31
CA PRO A 44 16.20 1.99 16.97
C PRO A 44 16.33 1.01 18.13
N THR A 45 16.49 -0.29 17.82
CA THR A 45 16.78 -1.33 18.81
C THR A 45 18.21 -1.85 18.66
N ASP A 46 18.72 -2.49 19.72
CA ASP A 46 20.06 -3.11 19.72
C ASP A 46 20.06 -4.57 19.24
N SER A 47 18.92 -5.02 18.68
CA SER A 47 18.76 -6.39 18.19
C SER A 47 19.75 -6.72 17.08
N LYS A 48 20.14 -7.99 17.00
CA LYS A 48 20.89 -8.57 15.88
C LYS A 48 19.96 -9.18 14.84
N GLY A 49 18.66 -9.10 15.07
CA GLY A 49 17.63 -9.58 14.15
C GLY A 49 17.70 -8.88 12.80
N THR A 50 17.42 -9.66 11.77
CA THR A 50 17.31 -9.20 10.39
C THR A 50 16.16 -9.90 9.70
N GLY A 51 15.72 -9.35 8.59
CA GLY A 51 14.72 -9.99 7.75
C GLY A 51 14.60 -9.34 6.39
N SER A 52 13.81 -9.95 5.54
CA SER A 52 13.47 -9.41 4.24
C SER A 52 12.02 -9.74 3.88
N VAL A 53 11.39 -8.85 3.17
CA VAL A 53 10.07 -9.05 2.60
C VAL A 53 10.14 -8.70 1.12
N THR A 54 9.63 -9.58 0.27
CA THR A 54 9.31 -9.28 -1.13
C THR A 54 7.80 -9.26 -1.30
N ALA A 55 7.30 -8.33 -2.07
CA ALA A 55 5.89 -8.22 -2.33
C ALA A 55 5.60 -7.89 -3.79
N THR A 56 4.41 -8.25 -4.23
CA THR A 56 3.85 -7.85 -5.53
C THR A 56 2.52 -7.18 -5.30
N PHE A 57 2.30 -6.05 -5.96
CA PHE A 57 1.05 -5.32 -5.92
C PHE A 57 0.44 -5.26 -7.32
N ASP A 58 -0.76 -5.81 -7.48
CA ASP A 58 -1.55 -5.71 -8.70
C ASP A 58 -2.43 -4.46 -8.63
N THR A 59 -2.20 -3.52 -9.55
CA THR A 59 -2.86 -2.20 -9.51
C THR A 59 -4.34 -2.26 -9.90
N ALA A 60 -4.77 -3.27 -10.64
CA ALA A 60 -6.17 -3.40 -11.06
C ALA A 60 -7.03 -4.03 -9.96
N SER A 61 -6.58 -5.15 -9.38
CA SER A 61 -7.28 -5.85 -8.30
C SER A 61 -6.98 -5.29 -6.92
N LYS A 62 -5.97 -4.40 -6.79
CA LYS A 62 -5.43 -3.87 -5.52
C LYS A 62 -4.95 -4.97 -4.57
N LYS A 63 -4.59 -6.13 -5.11
CA LYS A 63 -4.07 -7.24 -4.34
C LYS A 63 -2.59 -7.07 -4.07
N LEU A 64 -2.23 -7.00 -2.78
CA LEU A 64 -0.86 -7.10 -2.29
C LEU A 64 -0.62 -8.56 -1.90
N SER A 65 0.44 -9.17 -2.41
CA SER A 65 0.89 -10.51 -2.03
C SER A 65 2.35 -10.41 -1.57
N TRP A 66 2.72 -11.14 -0.51
CA TRP A 66 4.06 -11.04 0.07
C TRP A 66 4.61 -12.38 0.51
N LYS A 67 5.95 -12.44 0.60
CA LYS A 67 6.74 -13.47 1.26
C LYS A 67 7.83 -12.79 2.07
N GLY A 68 8.16 -13.33 3.22
CA GLY A 68 9.20 -12.76 4.05
C GLY A 68 9.89 -13.81 4.92
N THR A 69 11.06 -13.43 5.41
CA THR A 69 11.84 -14.21 6.38
C THR A 69 12.39 -13.28 7.46
N VAL A 70 12.51 -13.81 8.66
CA VAL A 70 13.20 -13.14 9.79
C VAL A 70 14.09 -14.14 10.50
N SER A 71 15.19 -13.66 11.03
CA SER A 71 16.13 -14.48 11.79
C SER A 71 16.90 -13.64 12.82
N GLY A 72 17.51 -14.30 13.82
CA GLY A 72 18.33 -13.64 14.82
C GLY A 72 17.57 -12.70 15.75
N LEU A 73 16.25 -12.83 15.84
CA LEU A 73 15.43 -12.07 16.78
C LEU A 73 15.73 -12.44 18.23
N SER A 74 15.44 -11.57 19.17
CA SER A 74 15.62 -11.77 20.63
C SER A 74 14.74 -12.88 21.21
N GLY A 75 13.76 -13.36 20.46
CA GLY A 75 12.83 -14.44 20.80
C GLY A 75 11.84 -14.66 19.64
N PRO A 76 10.86 -15.55 19.82
CA PRO A 76 9.82 -15.77 18.81
C PRO A 76 9.12 -14.45 18.49
N ALA A 77 8.82 -14.24 17.21
CA ALA A 77 8.00 -13.12 16.81
C ALA A 77 6.59 -13.25 17.42
N THR A 78 6.12 -12.20 18.04
CA THR A 78 4.77 -12.14 18.64
C THR A 78 3.74 -11.53 17.71
N ALA A 79 4.20 -10.70 16.77
CA ALA A 79 3.37 -10.08 15.73
C ALA A 79 4.25 -9.55 14.58
N ALA A 80 3.67 -9.36 13.42
CA ALA A 80 4.26 -8.63 12.30
C ALA A 80 3.17 -7.91 11.53
N HIS A 81 3.48 -6.74 10.98
CA HIS A 81 2.52 -5.91 10.27
C HIS A 81 3.15 -5.10 9.14
N PHE A 82 2.33 -4.80 8.14
CA PHE A 82 2.52 -3.60 7.34
C PHE A 82 1.89 -2.42 8.08
N HIS A 83 2.58 -1.30 8.11
CA HIS A 83 2.14 -0.05 8.71
C HIS A 83 2.11 1.07 7.68
N ALA A 84 1.17 1.99 7.83
CA ALA A 84 1.15 3.24 7.08
C ALA A 84 2.01 4.28 7.82
N GLY A 85 3.16 4.62 7.25
CA GLY A 85 4.11 5.59 7.83
C GLY A 85 5.30 5.83 6.90
N GLU A 86 5.75 7.07 6.87
CA GLU A 86 6.96 7.47 6.16
C GLU A 86 8.22 6.90 6.85
N ALA A 87 9.33 6.88 6.12
CA ALA A 87 10.62 6.48 6.68
C ALA A 87 10.97 7.33 7.90
N GLY A 88 11.39 6.69 9.00
CA GLY A 88 11.72 7.34 10.25
C GLY A 88 10.54 7.83 11.09
N LYS A 89 9.30 7.50 10.70
CA LYS A 89 8.08 7.84 11.47
C LYS A 89 7.27 6.58 11.77
N ASN A 90 6.68 6.52 12.98
CA ASN A 90 5.73 5.48 13.33
C ASN A 90 4.35 5.79 12.77
N GLY A 91 3.64 4.76 12.34
CA GLY A 91 2.28 4.85 11.81
C GLY A 91 1.39 3.70 12.26
N GLY A 92 0.12 3.78 11.91
CA GLY A 92 -0.87 2.76 12.27
C GLY A 92 -0.71 1.46 11.51
N VAL A 93 -1.23 0.37 12.05
CA VAL A 93 -1.30 -0.94 11.37
C VAL A 93 -2.21 -0.81 10.15
N ALA A 94 -1.68 -1.18 8.99
CA ALA A 94 -2.42 -1.22 7.73
C ALA A 94 -2.89 -2.65 7.39
N VAL A 95 -1.98 -3.64 7.49
CA VAL A 95 -2.28 -5.05 7.20
C VAL A 95 -1.50 -5.94 8.18
N PRO A 96 -2.18 -6.86 8.89
CA PRO A 96 -1.50 -7.84 9.72
C PRO A 96 -0.80 -8.91 8.87
N ILE A 97 0.35 -9.40 9.36
CA ILE A 97 1.12 -10.49 8.75
C ILE A 97 1.08 -11.68 9.71
N ALA A 98 0.52 -12.80 9.28
CA ALA A 98 0.49 -14.03 10.05
C ALA A 98 1.75 -14.88 9.81
N GLY A 99 2.09 -15.73 10.77
CA GLY A 99 3.12 -16.77 10.62
C GLY A 99 4.57 -16.31 10.82
N ALA A 100 4.81 -15.07 11.22
CA ALA A 100 6.17 -14.55 11.45
C ALA A 100 6.90 -15.28 12.58
N ASP A 101 6.18 -15.92 13.50
CA ASP A 101 6.70 -16.77 14.58
C ASP A 101 7.47 -17.99 14.07
N LYS A 102 7.23 -18.42 12.84
CA LYS A 102 7.89 -19.54 12.17
C LYS A 102 9.20 -19.16 11.46
N GLY A 103 9.60 -17.90 11.51
CA GLY A 103 10.79 -17.38 10.83
C GLY A 103 10.63 -17.17 9.32
N SER A 104 9.57 -17.74 8.72
CA SER A 104 9.17 -17.48 7.34
C SER A 104 7.64 -17.32 7.26
N PHE A 105 7.18 -16.42 6.43
CA PHE A 105 5.76 -16.09 6.31
C PHE A 105 5.40 -15.67 4.89
N GLU A 106 4.15 -15.87 4.54
CA GLU A 106 3.56 -15.40 3.28
C GLU A 106 2.09 -15.04 3.49
N GLY A 107 1.55 -14.24 2.59
CA GLY A 107 0.16 -13.85 2.65
C GLY A 107 -0.26 -12.92 1.53
N SER A 108 -1.51 -12.52 1.57
CA SER A 108 -2.05 -11.52 0.67
C SER A 108 -3.21 -10.75 1.31
N ALA A 109 -3.44 -9.53 0.84
CA ALA A 109 -4.58 -8.70 1.21
C ALA A 109 -5.04 -7.87 0.02
N THR A 110 -6.32 -7.56 -0.04
CA THR A 110 -6.85 -6.57 -0.98
C THR A 110 -6.89 -5.22 -0.26
N LEU A 111 -6.23 -4.23 -0.84
CA LEU A 111 -6.11 -2.90 -0.27
C LEU A 111 -7.29 -2.01 -0.65
N THR A 112 -7.62 -1.04 0.20
CA THR A 112 -8.48 0.09 -0.19
C THR A 112 -7.74 1.02 -1.14
N ASP A 113 -8.45 1.95 -1.78
CA ASP A 113 -7.83 2.96 -2.65
C ASP A 113 -6.80 3.80 -1.91
N ALA A 114 -7.13 4.25 -0.71
CA ALA A 114 -6.22 5.04 0.13
C ALA A 114 -4.96 4.25 0.53
N GLN A 115 -5.11 2.99 0.92
CA GLN A 115 -3.98 2.11 1.25
C GLN A 115 -3.08 1.85 0.04
N ALA A 116 -3.67 1.65 -1.14
CA ALA A 116 -2.92 1.47 -2.38
C ALA A 116 -2.11 2.73 -2.75
N GLU A 117 -2.70 3.91 -2.60
CA GLU A 117 -2.02 5.19 -2.83
C GLU A 117 -0.85 5.39 -1.86
N GLU A 118 -1.03 5.14 -0.58
CA GLU A 118 0.02 5.23 0.44
C GLU A 118 1.16 4.25 0.16
N LEU A 119 0.84 2.98 -0.15
CA LEU A 119 1.83 1.97 -0.52
C LEU A 119 2.63 2.40 -1.75
N MET A 120 1.96 2.83 -2.82
CA MET A 120 2.58 3.25 -4.08
C MET A 120 3.43 4.51 -3.93
N SER A 121 3.13 5.35 -2.93
CA SER A 121 3.88 6.55 -2.57
C SER A 121 5.07 6.27 -1.64
N GLY A 122 5.34 4.99 -1.30
CA GLY A 122 6.45 4.61 -0.42
C GLY A 122 6.23 4.95 1.07
N LYS A 123 4.97 5.13 1.47
CA LYS A 123 4.59 5.48 2.85
C LYS A 123 4.20 4.25 3.68
N TRP A 124 4.73 3.09 3.35
CA TRP A 124 4.51 1.88 4.12
C TRP A 124 5.82 1.26 4.58
N TYR A 125 5.79 0.63 5.75
CA TYR A 125 6.88 -0.17 6.26
C TYR A 125 6.37 -1.50 6.83
N VAL A 126 7.26 -2.48 6.91
CA VAL A 126 7.02 -3.73 7.64
C VAL A 126 7.81 -3.68 8.94
N ASN A 127 7.23 -4.14 10.04
CA ASN A 127 7.99 -4.46 11.24
C ASN A 127 7.56 -5.79 11.86
N VAL A 128 8.45 -6.33 12.66
CA VAL A 128 8.27 -7.57 13.41
C VAL A 128 8.53 -7.31 14.89
N HIS A 129 7.63 -7.77 15.73
CA HIS A 129 7.63 -7.57 17.17
C HIS A 129 8.03 -8.85 17.90
N THR A 130 8.64 -8.70 19.06
CA THR A 130 8.91 -9.79 20.01
C THR A 130 8.47 -9.41 21.42
N ALA A 131 8.51 -10.35 22.35
CA ALA A 131 8.19 -10.06 23.76
C ALA A 131 9.11 -8.99 24.37
N ALA A 132 10.40 -8.98 23.97
CA ALA A 132 11.39 -8.00 24.41
C ALA A 132 11.20 -6.63 23.74
N ASN A 133 10.74 -6.62 22.49
CA ASN A 133 10.57 -5.40 21.67
C ASN A 133 9.13 -5.30 21.18
N LYS A 134 8.22 -4.95 22.07
CA LYS A 134 6.78 -4.87 21.81
C LYS A 134 6.39 -3.78 20.82
N GLY A 135 7.21 -2.73 20.69
CA GLY A 135 7.03 -1.65 19.72
C GLY A 135 7.53 -1.98 18.31
N GLY A 136 8.29 -3.05 18.17
CA GLY A 136 8.97 -3.52 16.97
C GLY A 136 10.45 -3.81 17.26
N GLU A 137 10.95 -4.91 16.73
CA GLU A 137 12.36 -5.31 16.88
C GLU A 137 13.17 -5.01 15.63
N VAL A 138 12.61 -5.29 14.48
CA VAL A 138 13.20 -5.02 13.17
C VAL A 138 12.15 -4.41 12.23
N ARG A 139 12.59 -3.46 11.42
CA ARG A 139 11.74 -2.69 10.52
C ARG A 139 12.41 -2.45 9.17
N GLY A 140 11.63 -2.38 8.11
CA GLY A 140 12.07 -1.98 6.77
C GLY A 140 11.00 -1.20 6.01
N GLN A 141 11.40 -0.10 5.38
CA GLN A 141 10.51 0.66 4.49
C GLN A 141 10.24 -0.16 3.23
N VAL A 142 8.98 -0.18 2.78
CA VAL A 142 8.58 -0.82 1.53
C VAL A 142 8.99 0.09 0.36
N THR A 143 9.77 -0.45 -0.57
CA THR A 143 10.28 0.26 -1.76
C THR A 143 10.01 -0.56 -3.02
N LYS A 144 9.96 0.11 -4.15
CA LYS A 144 9.89 -0.49 -5.50
C LYS A 144 11.25 -0.96 -5.96
#